data_56c0ed7e3cbba1905920fcfaba27e7c4
#
_entry.id   56c0ed7e3cbba1905920fcfaba27e7c4
#
_cell.length_a   1.000
_cell.length_b   1.000
_cell.length_c   1.000
_cell.angle_alpha   90.00
_cell.angle_beta   90.00
_cell.angle_gamma   90.00
#
_symmetry.space_group_name_H-M   'P 1'
#
loop_
_entity.id
_entity.type
_entity.pdbx_description
1 polymer ?
#
loop_
_entity_poly.entity_id
_entity_poly.type
_entity_poly.pdbx_seq_one_letter_code
_entity_poly.pdbx_strand_id
1 'polypeptide(L)'
;MNVLRGEKISAGTAIGPLWLCERRGPLEVQAIVDVEQELSRFQGSKRNVKEQLKKMYGTAMEKVGEKKAAIFEVHQMLLEDPEFSGNIEELIRRGKTAAEQAVSQVGNELTKTFLDLNDDYMKARAADIKDIVQQLLSDLQGKKPLVMPEGKFIVAAEDITPSMALQLDKNKILGFVTTKGSSNSHGS
;
A
#
# COMPACT_ATOMS: atom_id res chain seq x y z
N MET A 1 -0.21 14.15 30.44
CA MET A 1 -1.05 14.07 29.23
C MET A 1 -0.21 14.53 28.07
N ASN A 2 -0.02 13.67 27.06
CA ASN A 2 0.73 14.02 25.86
C ASN A 2 -0.25 14.62 24.83
N VAL A 3 0.08 15.80 24.31
CA VAL A 3 -0.73 16.51 23.31
C VAL A 3 0.06 16.59 22.02
N LEU A 4 -0.51 16.07 20.94
CA LEU A 4 0.02 16.24 19.59
C LEU A 4 -0.84 17.28 18.86
N ARG A 5 -0.18 18.17 18.13
CA ARG A 5 -0.86 19.15 17.26
C ARG A 5 -0.77 18.66 15.81
N GLY A 6 -1.86 18.80 15.06
CA GLY A 6 -1.93 18.38 13.67
C GLY A 6 -2.83 19.28 12.85
N GLU A 7 -2.87 19.05 11.55
CA GLU A 7 -3.77 19.70 10.62
C GLU A 7 -5.13 19.00 10.63
N LYS A 8 -6.20 19.79 10.69
CA LYS A 8 -7.56 19.29 10.70
C LYS A 8 -8.08 19.13 9.28
N ILE A 9 -8.30 17.89 8.86
CA ILE A 9 -8.85 17.55 7.54
C ILE A 9 -10.38 17.50 7.57
N SER A 10 -10.97 16.97 8.63
CA SER A 10 -12.43 16.85 8.79
C SER A 10 -12.91 17.44 10.10
N ALA A 11 -14.13 17.99 10.10
CA ALA A 11 -14.74 18.55 11.30
C ALA A 11 -15.23 17.41 12.22
N GLY A 12 -15.05 17.59 13.54
CA GLY A 12 -15.57 16.66 14.54
C GLY A 12 -14.61 16.46 15.70
N THR A 13 -15.08 15.72 16.70
CA THR A 13 -14.31 15.25 17.84
C THR A 13 -14.59 13.76 18.01
N ALA A 14 -13.55 12.96 18.13
CA ALA A 14 -13.67 11.52 18.39
C ALA A 14 -12.92 11.16 19.68
N ILE A 15 -13.54 10.29 20.48
CA ILE A 15 -12.93 9.76 21.71
C ILE A 15 -13.07 8.25 21.65
N GLY A 16 -11.99 7.54 21.78
CA GLY A 16 -11.98 6.08 21.75
C GLY A 16 -10.58 5.46 21.76
N PRO A 17 -10.50 4.14 21.80
CA PRO A 17 -9.23 3.42 21.68
C PRO A 17 -8.50 3.77 20.39
N LEU A 18 -7.17 3.89 20.45
CA LEU A 18 -6.32 4.09 19.30
C LEU A 18 -5.85 2.73 18.78
N TRP A 19 -6.12 2.47 17.52
CA TRP A 19 -5.56 1.33 16.81
C TRP A 19 -4.43 1.81 15.90
N LEU A 20 -3.22 1.42 16.25
CA LEU A 20 -2.05 1.74 15.46
C LEU A 20 -1.95 0.72 14.31
N CYS A 21 -2.20 1.19 13.11
CA CYS A 21 -1.94 0.42 11.91
C CYS A 21 -0.47 0.55 11.57
N GLU A 22 0.34 -0.34 12.15
CA GLU A 22 1.79 -0.28 12.08
C GLU A 22 2.29 -0.52 10.66
N ARG A 23 3.27 0.29 10.27
CA ARG A 23 4.20 -0.06 9.21
C ARG A 23 5.00 -1.30 9.59
N ARG A 24 5.32 -2.04 8.58
CA ARG A 24 6.20 -3.19 8.68
C ARG A 24 7.56 -2.75 9.17
N GLY A 25 8.13 -3.54 10.06
CA GLY A 25 9.51 -3.39 10.47
C GLY A 25 10.47 -3.46 9.28
N PRO A 26 11.73 -3.08 9.49
CA PRO A 26 12.75 -3.13 8.45
C PRO A 26 12.78 -4.52 7.82
N LEU A 27 13.00 -4.55 6.50
CA LEU A 27 13.22 -5.81 5.79
C LEU A 27 14.50 -6.44 6.33
N GLU A 28 14.41 -7.67 6.81
CA GLU A 28 15.62 -8.43 7.13
C GLU A 28 16.34 -8.75 5.83
N VAL A 29 17.62 -8.42 5.79
CA VAL A 29 18.50 -8.76 4.67
C VAL A 29 18.80 -10.25 4.77
N GLN A 30 18.12 -11.05 3.97
CA GLN A 30 18.41 -12.48 3.87
C GLN A 30 19.43 -12.72 2.76
N ALA A 31 20.43 -13.55 3.05
CA ALA A 31 21.33 -14.02 2.01
C ALA A 31 20.56 -14.94 1.06
N ILE A 32 20.65 -14.65 -0.24
CA ILE A 32 19.95 -15.42 -1.27
C ILE A 32 20.71 -16.71 -1.53
N VAL A 33 19.97 -17.80 -1.54
CA VAL A 33 20.49 -19.13 -1.85
C VAL A 33 20.17 -19.51 -3.29
N ASP A 34 19.00 -19.10 -3.82
CA ASP A 34 18.51 -19.51 -5.13
C ASP A 34 17.74 -18.38 -5.84
N VAL A 35 18.28 -17.89 -6.96
CA VAL A 35 17.69 -16.82 -7.78
C VAL A 35 16.37 -17.26 -8.41
N GLU A 36 16.26 -18.49 -8.89
CA GLU A 36 15.04 -18.99 -9.53
C GLU A 36 13.91 -19.16 -8.50
N GLN A 37 14.25 -19.52 -7.27
CA GLN A 37 13.29 -19.55 -6.17
C GLN A 37 12.74 -18.15 -5.88
N GLU A 38 13.60 -17.14 -5.80
CA GLU A 38 13.18 -15.76 -5.53
C GLU A 38 12.33 -15.18 -6.68
N LEU A 39 12.66 -15.49 -7.93
CA LEU A 39 11.84 -15.13 -9.07
C LEU A 39 10.46 -15.79 -9.00
N SER A 40 10.42 -17.08 -8.66
CA SER A 40 9.17 -17.83 -8.52
C SER A 40 8.30 -17.25 -7.38
N ARG A 41 8.91 -16.86 -6.25
CA ARG A 41 8.23 -16.18 -5.14
C ARG A 41 7.64 -14.86 -5.59
N PHE A 42 8.42 -14.02 -6.27
CA PHE A 42 7.93 -12.74 -6.79
C PHE A 42 6.78 -12.91 -7.78
N GLN A 43 6.92 -13.80 -8.76
CA GLN A 43 5.86 -14.06 -9.73
C GLN A 43 4.60 -14.66 -9.09
N GLY A 44 4.76 -15.49 -8.06
CA GLY A 44 3.65 -15.99 -7.24
C GLY A 44 2.91 -14.84 -6.55
N SER A 45 3.67 -13.98 -5.88
CA SER A 45 3.13 -12.81 -5.20
C SER A 45 2.44 -11.83 -6.16
N LYS A 46 3.05 -11.58 -7.33
CA LYS A 46 2.45 -10.75 -8.39
C LYS A 46 1.07 -11.27 -8.81
N ARG A 47 0.94 -12.60 -9.02
CA ARG A 47 -0.36 -13.22 -9.35
C ARG A 47 -1.37 -13.06 -8.22
N ASN A 48 -0.96 -13.33 -6.99
CA ASN A 48 -1.84 -13.21 -5.81
C ASN A 48 -2.35 -11.78 -5.63
N VAL A 49 -1.45 -10.79 -5.70
CA VAL A 49 -1.82 -9.37 -5.58
C VAL A 49 -2.74 -8.95 -6.72
N LYS A 50 -2.50 -9.40 -7.95
CA LYS A 50 -3.40 -9.12 -9.09
C LYS A 50 -4.81 -9.65 -8.85
N GLU A 51 -4.95 -10.86 -8.33
CA GLU A 51 -6.25 -11.43 -7.99
C GLU A 51 -6.92 -10.70 -6.81
N GLN A 52 -6.15 -10.23 -5.83
CA GLN A 52 -6.67 -9.39 -4.75
C GLN A 52 -7.19 -8.05 -5.29
N LEU A 53 -6.44 -7.39 -6.19
CA LEU A 53 -6.84 -6.13 -6.82
C LEU A 53 -8.14 -6.28 -7.64
N LYS A 54 -8.32 -7.38 -8.36
CA LYS A 54 -9.58 -7.69 -9.05
C LYS A 54 -10.76 -7.81 -8.08
N LYS A 55 -10.58 -8.49 -6.95
CA LYS A 55 -11.61 -8.59 -5.90
C LYS A 55 -11.92 -7.24 -5.28
N MET A 56 -10.87 -6.43 -5.03
CA MET A 56 -11.02 -5.07 -4.52
C MET A 56 -11.77 -4.18 -5.50
N TYR A 57 -11.50 -4.28 -6.79
CA TYR A 57 -12.25 -3.57 -7.83
C TYR A 57 -13.75 -3.90 -7.77
N GLY A 58 -14.11 -5.20 -7.75
CA GLY A 58 -15.51 -5.60 -7.63
C GLY A 58 -16.19 -5.07 -6.36
N THR A 59 -15.51 -5.17 -5.21
CA THR A 59 -16.03 -4.64 -3.94
C THR A 59 -16.15 -3.10 -3.98
N ALA A 60 -15.22 -2.40 -4.59
CA ALA A 60 -15.25 -0.95 -4.71
C ALA A 60 -16.37 -0.50 -5.66
N MET A 61 -16.59 -1.21 -6.77
CA MET A 61 -17.72 -0.95 -7.67
C MET A 61 -19.06 -0.93 -6.92
N GLU A 62 -19.28 -1.91 -6.05
CA GLU A 62 -20.52 -2.02 -5.27
C GLU A 62 -20.63 -0.95 -4.17
N LYS A 63 -19.53 -0.64 -3.47
CA LYS A 63 -19.53 0.24 -2.28
C LYS A 63 -19.39 1.73 -2.58
N VAL A 64 -18.59 2.09 -3.59
CA VAL A 64 -18.19 3.49 -3.84
C VAL A 64 -18.32 3.92 -5.30
N GLY A 65 -18.70 3.01 -6.18
CA GLY A 65 -18.97 3.25 -7.61
C GLY A 65 -17.70 3.23 -8.49
N GLU A 66 -17.95 3.23 -9.79
CA GLU A 66 -16.96 3.02 -10.85
C GLU A 66 -15.77 3.99 -10.77
N LYS A 67 -16.03 5.27 -10.60
CA LYS A 67 -14.99 6.31 -10.58
C LYS A 67 -13.92 6.06 -9.50
N LYS A 68 -14.34 5.60 -8.32
CA LYS A 68 -13.40 5.29 -7.23
C LYS A 68 -12.81 3.88 -7.36
N ALA A 69 -13.54 2.94 -7.97
CA ALA A 69 -13.06 1.60 -8.22
C ALA A 69 -11.93 1.56 -9.27
N ALA A 70 -11.94 2.47 -10.24
CA ALA A 70 -10.96 2.53 -11.33
C ALA A 70 -9.49 2.58 -10.84
N ILE A 71 -9.24 3.02 -9.60
CA ILE A 71 -7.89 3.01 -9.03
C ILE A 71 -7.30 1.59 -8.97
N PHE A 72 -8.11 0.58 -8.74
CA PHE A 72 -7.64 -0.81 -8.68
C PHE A 72 -7.31 -1.39 -10.07
N GLU A 73 -7.90 -0.87 -11.14
CA GLU A 73 -7.46 -1.19 -12.51
C GLU A 73 -6.10 -0.56 -12.81
N VAL A 74 -5.91 0.69 -12.40
CA VAL A 74 -4.60 1.35 -12.52
C VAL A 74 -3.53 0.59 -11.75
N HIS A 75 -3.82 0.11 -10.55
CA HIS A 75 -2.90 -0.72 -9.78
C HIS A 75 -2.55 -2.03 -10.50
N GLN A 76 -3.53 -2.67 -11.18
CA GLN A 76 -3.25 -3.85 -11.99
C GLN A 76 -2.35 -3.52 -13.19
N MET A 77 -2.56 -2.37 -13.86
CA MET A 77 -1.70 -1.91 -14.96
C MET A 77 -0.27 -1.67 -14.50
N LEU A 78 -0.08 -0.95 -13.37
CA LEU A 78 1.24 -0.72 -12.79
C LEU A 78 1.95 -2.03 -12.41
N LEU A 79 1.21 -2.99 -11.88
CA LEU A 79 1.75 -4.30 -11.52
C LEU A 79 2.24 -5.09 -12.74
N GLU A 80 1.67 -4.86 -13.91
CA GLU A 80 2.07 -5.49 -15.18
C GLU A 80 3.09 -4.65 -15.96
N ASP A 81 3.36 -3.43 -15.53
CA ASP A 81 4.28 -2.53 -16.21
C ASP A 81 5.71 -3.11 -16.21
N PRO A 82 6.36 -3.20 -17.39
CA PRO A 82 7.74 -3.69 -17.50
C PRO A 82 8.75 -2.87 -16.70
N GLU A 83 8.56 -1.55 -16.57
CA GLU A 83 9.46 -0.72 -15.76
C GLU A 83 9.32 -1.01 -14.27
N PHE A 84 8.17 -1.46 -13.81
CA PHE A 84 8.00 -1.88 -12.42
C PHE A 84 8.39 -3.35 -12.24
N SER A 85 7.64 -4.27 -12.83
CA SER A 85 7.82 -5.71 -12.64
C SER A 85 9.10 -6.24 -13.28
N GLY A 86 9.46 -5.74 -14.48
CA GLY A 86 10.68 -6.16 -15.18
C GLY A 86 11.95 -5.75 -14.45
N ASN A 87 11.99 -4.52 -13.91
CA ASN A 87 13.14 -4.06 -13.12
C ASN A 87 13.29 -4.84 -11.80
N ILE A 88 12.19 -5.26 -11.18
CA ILE A 88 12.23 -6.14 -10.00
C ILE A 88 12.84 -7.49 -10.38
N GLU A 89 12.38 -8.12 -11.46
CA GLU A 89 12.93 -9.40 -11.92
C GLU A 89 14.42 -9.29 -12.31
N GLU A 90 14.78 -8.20 -12.99
CA GLU A 90 16.19 -7.95 -13.35
C GLU A 90 17.06 -7.78 -12.11
N LEU A 91 16.60 -7.04 -11.11
CA LEU A 91 17.32 -6.85 -9.86
C LEU A 91 17.51 -8.16 -9.09
N ILE A 92 16.50 -9.04 -9.08
CA ILE A 92 16.62 -10.38 -8.50
C ILE A 92 17.68 -11.19 -9.25
N ARG A 93 17.62 -11.22 -10.59
CA ARG A 93 18.55 -12.02 -11.44
C ARG A 93 19.99 -11.56 -11.33
N ARG A 94 20.24 -10.26 -11.53
CA ARG A 94 21.59 -9.69 -11.57
C ARG A 94 22.18 -9.43 -10.19
N GLY A 95 21.33 -8.92 -9.29
CA GLY A 95 21.74 -8.52 -7.95
C GLY A 95 21.78 -9.66 -6.94
N LYS A 96 21.29 -10.85 -7.30
CA LYS A 96 21.04 -11.94 -6.34
C LYS A 96 20.33 -11.38 -5.09
N THR A 97 19.28 -10.61 -5.30
CA THR A 97 18.58 -9.83 -4.29
C THR A 97 17.27 -10.53 -3.95
N ALA A 98 16.92 -10.62 -2.67
CA ALA A 98 15.64 -11.19 -2.25
C ALA A 98 14.47 -10.42 -2.86
N ALA A 99 13.38 -11.12 -3.16
CA ALA A 99 12.21 -10.53 -3.80
C ALA A 99 11.68 -9.31 -3.03
N GLU A 100 11.65 -9.37 -1.70
CA GLU A 100 11.22 -8.25 -0.85
C GLU A 100 12.13 -7.02 -1.00
N GLN A 101 13.44 -7.23 -1.08
CA GLN A 101 14.40 -6.13 -1.25
C GLN A 101 14.27 -5.52 -2.64
N ALA A 102 14.17 -6.35 -3.68
CA ALA A 102 13.98 -5.89 -5.06
C ALA A 102 12.69 -5.08 -5.22
N VAL A 103 11.57 -5.56 -4.68
CA VAL A 103 10.29 -4.83 -4.66
C VAL A 103 10.42 -3.50 -3.92
N SER A 104 11.07 -3.48 -2.76
CA SER A 104 11.26 -2.25 -1.98
C SER A 104 12.14 -1.24 -2.71
N GLN A 105 13.26 -1.69 -3.30
CA GLN A 105 14.19 -0.81 -3.99
C GLN A 105 13.55 -0.18 -5.22
N VAL A 106 13.03 -0.99 -6.15
CA VAL A 106 12.40 -0.51 -7.39
C VAL A 106 11.20 0.39 -7.06
N GLY A 107 10.39 0.00 -6.08
CA GLY A 107 9.25 0.80 -5.64
C GLY A 107 9.65 2.17 -5.07
N ASN A 108 10.75 2.24 -4.31
CA ASN A 108 11.26 3.50 -3.77
C ASN A 108 11.83 4.40 -4.88
N GLU A 109 12.60 3.82 -5.81
CA GLU A 109 13.18 4.55 -6.95
C GLU A 109 12.08 5.13 -7.84
N LEU A 110 11.09 4.33 -8.20
CA LEU A 110 9.98 4.77 -9.03
C LEU A 110 9.12 5.81 -8.30
N THR A 111 8.82 5.59 -7.01
CA THR A 111 8.11 6.58 -6.19
C THR A 111 8.83 7.92 -6.16
N LYS A 112 10.16 7.92 -5.99
CA LYS A 112 10.96 9.14 -5.99
C LYS A 112 10.89 9.84 -7.35
N THR A 113 11.05 9.11 -8.45
CA THR A 113 10.95 9.64 -9.81
C THR A 113 9.61 10.38 -10.01
N PHE A 114 8.50 9.78 -9.59
CA PHE A 114 7.18 10.41 -9.72
C PHE A 114 6.99 11.64 -8.81
N LEU A 115 7.57 11.62 -7.61
CA LEU A 115 7.52 12.77 -6.69
C LEU A 115 8.36 13.96 -7.18
N ASP A 116 9.46 13.69 -7.89
CA ASP A 116 10.36 14.71 -8.44
C ASP A 116 9.79 15.39 -9.69
N LEU A 117 8.73 14.83 -10.30
CA LEU A 117 8.02 15.47 -11.40
C LEU A 117 7.21 16.69 -10.92
N ASN A 118 7.25 17.78 -11.68
CA ASN A 118 6.48 18.98 -11.37
C ASN A 118 5.03 18.89 -11.90
N ASP A 119 4.36 17.80 -11.54
CA ASP A 119 3.00 17.48 -11.99
C ASP A 119 2.23 16.80 -10.83
N ASP A 120 1.15 17.42 -10.38
CA ASP A 120 0.38 16.92 -9.23
C ASP A 120 -0.33 15.58 -9.51
N TYR A 121 -0.71 15.33 -10.77
CA TYR A 121 -1.26 14.03 -11.17
C TYR A 121 -0.21 12.93 -11.05
N MET A 122 1.02 13.19 -11.52
CA MET A 122 2.13 12.24 -11.40
C MET A 122 2.54 12.02 -9.94
N LYS A 123 2.54 13.07 -9.11
CA LYS A 123 2.78 12.94 -7.66
C LYS A 123 1.74 12.05 -6.98
N ALA A 124 0.46 12.15 -7.40
CA ALA A 124 -0.57 11.25 -6.89
C ALA A 124 -0.29 9.78 -7.23
N ARG A 125 0.30 9.49 -8.40
CA ARG A 125 0.72 8.12 -8.79
C ARG A 125 1.79 7.51 -7.89
N ALA A 126 2.61 8.34 -7.24
CA ALA A 126 3.57 7.86 -6.25
C ALA A 126 2.87 7.14 -5.06
N ALA A 127 1.67 7.56 -4.70
CA ALA A 127 0.87 6.88 -3.67
C ALA A 127 0.37 5.50 -4.15
N ASP A 128 -0.02 5.39 -5.41
CA ASP A 128 -0.45 4.14 -6.04
C ASP A 128 0.69 3.11 -6.05
N ILE A 129 1.91 3.54 -6.44
CA ILE A 129 3.11 2.68 -6.40
C ILE A 129 3.37 2.17 -4.99
N LYS A 130 3.28 3.04 -3.98
CA LYS A 130 3.47 2.66 -2.58
C LYS A 130 2.45 1.63 -2.13
N ASP A 131 1.18 1.76 -2.54
CA ASP A 131 0.13 0.80 -2.20
C ASP A 131 0.44 -0.58 -2.79
N ILE A 132 0.83 -0.66 -4.07
CA ILE A 132 1.21 -1.92 -4.73
C ILE A 132 2.43 -2.55 -4.06
N VAL A 133 3.46 -1.77 -3.79
CA VAL A 133 4.66 -2.23 -3.07
C VAL A 133 4.30 -2.83 -1.72
N GLN A 134 3.43 -2.18 -0.97
CA GLN A 134 2.97 -2.70 0.32
C GLN A 134 2.19 -4.01 0.21
N GLN A 135 1.36 -4.16 -0.82
CA GLN A 135 0.63 -5.39 -1.08
C GLN A 135 1.56 -6.54 -1.45
N LEU A 136 2.53 -6.31 -2.36
CA LEU A 136 3.54 -7.28 -2.72
C LEU A 136 4.38 -7.72 -1.51
N LEU A 137 4.88 -6.78 -0.73
CA LEU A 137 5.66 -7.07 0.48
C LEU A 137 4.82 -7.83 1.52
N SER A 138 3.52 -7.56 1.62
CA SER A 138 2.61 -8.30 2.50
C SER A 138 2.50 -9.75 2.09
N ASP A 139 2.27 -9.99 0.82
CA ASP A 139 2.07 -11.31 0.26
C ASP A 139 3.37 -12.13 0.35
N LEU A 140 4.52 -11.56 -0.07
CA LEU A 140 5.84 -12.18 0.01
C LEU A 140 6.20 -12.61 1.43
N GLN A 141 5.82 -11.83 2.44
CA GLN A 141 6.05 -12.10 3.85
C GLN A 141 5.00 -13.03 4.48
N GLY A 142 4.02 -13.51 3.71
CA GLY A 142 2.93 -14.33 4.21
C GLY A 142 2.08 -13.65 5.29
N LYS A 143 2.00 -12.32 5.28
CA LYS A 143 1.27 -11.58 6.31
C LYS A 143 -0.24 -11.75 6.12
N LYS A 144 -0.92 -12.00 7.23
CA LYS A 144 -2.38 -12.09 7.27
C LYS A 144 -3.02 -10.74 6.94
N PRO A 145 -4.26 -10.74 6.39
CA PRO A 145 -5.06 -9.53 6.23
C PRO A 145 -5.14 -8.72 7.52
N LEU A 146 -5.41 -7.43 7.35
CA LEU A 146 -5.55 -6.48 8.44
C LEU A 146 -6.58 -6.98 9.47
N VAL A 147 -6.14 -7.28 10.68
CA VAL A 147 -7.04 -7.69 11.77
C VAL A 147 -7.46 -6.45 12.53
N MET A 148 -8.72 -6.04 12.35
CA MET A 148 -9.28 -4.89 13.07
C MET A 148 -9.66 -5.28 14.51
N PRO A 149 -9.49 -4.36 15.47
CA PRO A 149 -9.99 -4.56 16.83
C PRO A 149 -11.50 -4.75 16.88
N GLU A 150 -11.96 -5.36 17.96
CA GLU A 150 -13.40 -5.36 18.29
C GLU A 150 -13.84 -3.96 18.76
N GLY A 151 -15.11 -3.62 18.49
CA GLY A 151 -15.71 -2.34 18.87
C GLY A 151 -15.31 -1.18 17.95
N LYS A 152 -15.51 0.04 18.47
CA LYS A 152 -15.20 1.28 17.74
C LYS A 152 -13.84 1.83 18.17
N PHE A 153 -13.05 2.31 17.20
CA PHE A 153 -11.67 2.78 17.43
C PHE A 153 -11.29 3.94 16.50
N ILE A 154 -10.21 4.61 16.86
CA ILE A 154 -9.54 5.63 16.04
C ILE A 154 -8.36 4.94 15.35
N VAL A 155 -8.25 5.10 14.03
CA VAL A 155 -7.14 4.55 13.24
C VAL A 155 -5.98 5.53 13.26
N ALA A 156 -4.81 5.08 13.69
CA ALA A 156 -3.56 5.81 13.51
C ALA A 156 -2.69 5.07 12.49
N ALA A 157 -2.28 5.78 11.46
CA ALA A 157 -1.44 5.22 10.40
C ALA A 157 -0.45 6.25 9.89
N GLU A 158 0.51 5.84 9.09
CA GLU A 158 1.35 6.82 8.38
C GLU A 158 0.58 7.48 7.24
N ASP A 159 -0.15 6.69 6.48
CA ASP A 159 -1.06 7.13 5.40
C ASP A 159 -2.18 6.10 5.24
N ILE A 160 -3.28 6.50 4.62
CA ILE A 160 -4.42 5.61 4.30
C ILE A 160 -4.42 5.37 2.80
N THR A 161 -3.97 4.18 2.41
CA THR A 161 -3.98 3.78 0.99
C THR A 161 -5.39 3.38 0.52
N PRO A 162 -5.66 3.40 -0.80
CA PRO A 162 -6.94 2.94 -1.35
C PRO A 162 -7.29 1.51 -0.93
N SER A 163 -6.32 0.61 -0.96
CA SER A 163 -6.51 -0.79 -0.55
C SER A 163 -6.83 -0.93 0.92
N MET A 164 -6.21 -0.13 1.77
CA MET A 164 -6.49 -0.08 3.19
C MET A 164 -7.88 0.48 3.46
N ALA A 165 -8.22 1.62 2.84
CA ALA A 165 -9.51 2.27 3.01
C ALA A 165 -10.70 1.37 2.66
N LEU A 166 -10.53 0.52 1.64
CA LEU A 166 -11.57 -0.43 1.23
C LEU A 166 -11.77 -1.59 2.23
N GLN A 167 -10.70 -1.98 2.94
CA GLN A 167 -10.73 -3.06 3.93
C GLN A 167 -11.30 -2.60 5.28
N LEU A 168 -11.25 -1.30 5.56
CA LEU A 168 -11.72 -0.75 6.82
C LEU A 168 -13.24 -0.75 6.91
N ASP A 169 -13.77 -1.21 8.05
CA ASP A 169 -15.21 -1.12 8.37
C ASP A 169 -15.55 0.28 8.90
N LYS A 170 -16.18 1.09 8.06
CA LYS A 170 -16.56 2.47 8.38
C LYS A 170 -17.44 2.58 9.64
N ASN A 171 -18.20 1.54 9.99
CA ASN A 171 -19.07 1.55 11.17
C ASN A 171 -18.28 1.42 12.49
N LYS A 172 -17.04 0.93 12.41
CA LYS A 172 -16.12 0.78 13.55
C LYS A 172 -15.17 1.94 13.73
N ILE A 173 -15.04 2.81 12.72
CA ILE A 173 -14.06 3.89 12.73
C ILE A 173 -14.66 5.16 13.31
N LEU A 174 -14.06 5.67 14.38
CA LEU A 174 -14.42 6.96 14.99
C LEU A 174 -13.68 8.13 14.34
N GLY A 175 -12.50 7.90 13.79
CA GLY A 175 -11.69 8.91 13.14
C GLY A 175 -10.34 8.36 12.68
N PHE A 176 -9.60 9.20 11.96
CA PHE A 176 -8.26 8.89 11.45
C PHE A 176 -7.24 9.91 11.96
N VAL A 177 -6.04 9.44 12.28
CA VAL A 177 -4.84 10.24 12.52
C VAL A 177 -3.73 9.70 11.63
N THR A 178 -3.18 10.53 10.75
CA THR A 178 -2.09 10.14 9.87
C THR A 178 -0.90 11.07 10.04
N THR A 179 0.30 10.55 9.86
CA THR A 179 1.53 11.35 9.89
C THR A 179 1.89 11.90 8.52
N LYS A 180 1.35 11.29 7.47
CA LYS A 180 1.42 11.74 6.07
C LYS A 180 0.01 11.77 5.49
N GLY A 181 -0.16 12.48 4.40
CA GLY A 181 -1.44 12.64 3.75
C GLY A 181 -1.79 14.12 3.61
N SER A 182 -2.75 14.40 2.77
CA SER A 182 -3.27 15.74 2.53
C SER A 182 -4.80 15.68 2.40
N SER A 183 -5.44 16.84 2.41
CA SER A 183 -6.88 16.97 2.12
C SER A 183 -7.28 16.39 0.76
N ASN A 184 -6.33 16.18 -0.14
CA ASN A 184 -6.52 15.62 -1.48
C ASN A 184 -6.15 14.14 -1.58
N SER A 185 -5.78 13.48 -0.48
CA SER A 185 -5.49 12.04 -0.48
C SER A 185 -6.78 11.23 -0.63
N HIS A 186 -6.67 10.01 -1.19
CA HIS A 186 -7.81 9.10 -1.42
C HIS A 186 -8.54 8.65 -0.13
N GLY A 187 -8.00 8.97 1.03
CA GLY A 187 -8.59 8.68 2.33
C GLY A 187 -9.41 9.81 2.95
N SER A 188 -9.52 10.94 2.29
CA SER A 188 -10.25 12.14 2.79
C SER A 188 -11.70 12.12 2.42
#